data_ed8c94e912b4e0c2e0bcf53e1cafbb5d
#
_entry.id   ed8c94e912b4e0c2e0bcf53e1cafbb5d
#
_cell.length_a   1.000
_cell.length_b   1.000
_cell.length_c   1.000
_cell.angle_alpha   90.00
_cell.angle_beta   90.00
_cell.angle_gamma   90.00
#
_symmetry.space_group_name_H-M   'P 1'
#
loop_
_entity.id
_entity.type
_entity.pdbx_description
1 polymer ?
#
loop_
_entity_poly.entity_id
_entity_poly.type
_entity_poly.pdbx_seq_one_letter_code
_entity_poly.pdbx_strand_id
1 'polypeptide(L)'
;MQYDPATGHRIKEPRAYVSWVHSELHLPDFRLRQCLFGEHLLNRSTSAPVMLVESEKTAVVMCHFVPDYIWLATGGKNGSFNREALGVLRDREVILIPDLGATERWREKSFLLADICKRVVVSDMLERLATDEQRSRGLDIADFFLTVPTQRQILQQMIRRNPALQLLIDELDLELVE
;
A
#
# COMPACT_ATOMS: atom_id res chain seq x y z
N MET A 1 -14.02 13.40 0.47
CA MET A 1 -14.12 12.66 -0.81
C MET A 1 -15.37 11.80 -0.75
N GLN A 2 -16.15 11.72 -1.82
CA GLN A 2 -17.38 10.93 -1.86
C GLN A 2 -17.16 9.61 -2.60
N TYR A 3 -17.76 8.55 -2.09
CA TYR A 3 -17.77 7.22 -2.67
C TYR A 3 -19.18 6.73 -2.88
N ASP A 4 -19.41 6.00 -3.95
CA ASP A 4 -20.66 5.31 -4.24
C ASP A 4 -20.81 4.14 -3.25
N PRO A 5 -21.86 4.11 -2.42
CA PRO A 5 -22.04 3.06 -1.42
C PRO A 5 -22.31 1.67 -2.01
N ALA A 6 -22.79 1.59 -3.24
CA ALA A 6 -23.10 0.32 -3.90
C ALA A 6 -21.85 -0.34 -4.51
N THR A 7 -20.92 0.47 -5.04
CA THR A 7 -19.76 -0.01 -5.77
C THR A 7 -18.45 0.18 -5.03
N GLY A 8 -18.41 1.03 -4.00
CA GLY A 8 -17.19 1.43 -3.30
C GLY A 8 -16.26 2.32 -4.15
N HIS A 9 -16.66 2.68 -5.36
CA HIS A 9 -15.85 3.52 -6.23
C HIS A 9 -16.01 5.00 -5.92
N ARG A 10 -14.93 5.73 -6.17
CA ARG A 10 -14.94 7.20 -6.02
C ARG A 10 -15.87 7.84 -7.05
N ILE A 11 -16.78 8.68 -6.59
CA ILE A 11 -17.66 9.47 -7.46
C ILE A 11 -16.82 10.58 -8.11
N LYS A 12 -16.79 10.57 -9.47
CA LYS A 12 -16.04 11.55 -10.27
C LYS A 12 -16.97 12.48 -11.06
N GLU A 13 -18.18 12.00 -11.38
CA GLU A 13 -19.18 12.73 -12.17
C GLU A 13 -20.37 13.18 -11.30
N PRO A 14 -20.99 14.33 -11.55
CA PRO A 14 -20.57 15.36 -12.53
C PRO A 14 -19.34 16.17 -12.07
N ARG A 15 -18.95 16.05 -10.80
CA ARG A 15 -17.76 16.67 -10.21
C ARG A 15 -17.26 15.87 -9.02
N ALA A 16 -15.96 15.57 -9.00
CA ALA A 16 -15.34 14.98 -7.83
C ALA A 16 -15.38 15.96 -6.66
N TYR A 17 -16.10 15.61 -5.60
CA TYR A 17 -16.13 16.41 -4.37
C TYR A 17 -15.01 15.97 -3.44
N VAL A 18 -14.14 16.89 -3.09
CA VAL A 18 -13.09 16.70 -2.09
C VAL A 18 -13.18 17.86 -1.11
N SER A 19 -13.33 17.55 0.16
CA SER A 19 -13.38 18.53 1.23
C SER A 19 -12.46 18.11 2.38
N TRP A 20 -12.08 19.07 3.18
CA TRP A 20 -11.25 18.89 4.35
C TRP A 20 -12.05 19.25 5.59
N VAL A 21 -11.96 18.45 6.64
CA VAL A 21 -12.72 18.66 7.88
C VAL A 21 -12.57 20.07 8.44
N HIS A 22 -11.35 20.60 8.48
CA HIS A 22 -11.11 21.95 8.97
C HIS A 22 -11.77 23.04 8.12
N SER A 23 -11.89 22.81 6.79
CA SER A 23 -12.61 23.74 5.90
C SER A 23 -14.11 23.69 6.12
N GLU A 24 -14.68 22.50 6.29
CA GLU A 24 -16.12 22.32 6.56
C GLU A 24 -16.51 22.86 7.93
N LEU A 25 -15.65 22.71 8.93
CA LEU A 25 -15.88 23.21 10.28
C LEU A 25 -15.52 24.70 10.44
N HIS A 26 -15.01 25.33 9.39
CA HIS A 26 -14.58 26.74 9.41
C HIS A 26 -13.69 27.07 10.62
N LEU A 27 -12.73 26.16 10.94
CA LEU A 27 -11.88 26.33 12.10
C LEU A 27 -10.95 27.53 11.92
N PRO A 28 -11.09 28.59 12.73
CA PRO A 28 -10.16 29.71 12.71
C PRO A 28 -8.78 29.21 13.19
N ASP A 29 -7.74 29.79 12.67
CA ASP A 29 -6.35 29.52 13.08
C ASP A 29 -5.87 28.07 12.88
N PHE A 30 -6.58 27.27 12.07
CA PHE A 30 -6.14 25.91 11.76
C PHE A 30 -4.81 25.94 11.02
N ARG A 31 -3.81 25.26 11.60
CA ARG A 31 -2.50 25.05 10.98
C ARG A 31 -2.34 23.59 10.59
N LEU A 32 -2.34 23.33 9.28
CA LEU A 32 -2.13 21.98 8.77
C LEU A 32 -0.70 21.54 9.06
N ARG A 33 -0.57 20.45 9.82
CA ARG A 33 0.66 19.72 9.99
C ARG A 33 0.44 18.29 9.50
N GLN A 34 1.05 17.96 8.39
CA GLN A 34 0.99 16.62 7.82
C GLN A 34 2.00 15.70 8.49
N CYS A 35 1.61 14.46 8.73
CA CYS A 35 2.46 13.38 9.19
C CYS A 35 2.31 12.16 8.26
N LEU A 36 3.18 11.17 8.41
CA LEU A 36 3.02 9.90 7.70
C LEU A 36 1.83 9.14 8.28
N PHE A 37 1.00 8.57 7.39
CA PHE A 37 -0.03 7.64 7.85
C PHE A 37 0.65 6.42 8.49
N GLY A 38 0.13 5.98 9.64
CA GLY A 38 0.72 4.86 10.38
C GLY A 38 1.93 5.22 11.24
N GLU A 39 2.33 6.50 11.33
CA GLU A 39 3.50 6.96 12.09
C GLU A 39 3.56 6.44 13.54
N HIS A 40 2.41 6.33 14.20
CA HIS A 40 2.28 5.78 15.56
C HIS A 40 2.77 4.34 15.68
N LEU A 41 2.80 3.57 14.58
CA LEU A 41 3.30 2.19 14.55
C LEU A 41 4.81 2.10 14.74
N LEU A 42 5.55 3.19 14.50
CA LEU A 42 7.00 3.24 14.71
C LEU A 42 7.38 2.95 16.17
N ASN A 43 6.47 3.18 17.12
CA ASN A 43 6.68 2.88 18.53
C ASN A 43 6.64 1.37 18.86
N ARG A 44 6.14 0.53 17.95
CA ARG A 44 6.04 -0.93 18.17
C ARG A 44 7.39 -1.62 18.09
N SER A 45 8.29 -1.11 17.27
CA SER A 45 9.64 -1.63 17.11
C SER A 45 10.59 -0.54 16.63
N THR A 46 11.77 -0.47 17.23
CA THR A 46 12.83 0.44 16.80
C THR A 46 13.70 -0.16 15.69
N SER A 47 13.68 -1.49 15.52
CA SER A 47 14.55 -2.22 14.59
C SER A 47 13.84 -2.74 13.34
N ALA A 48 12.51 -2.86 13.35
CA ALA A 48 11.76 -3.34 12.20
C ALA A 48 11.94 -2.36 11.01
N PRO A 49 12.24 -2.88 9.81
CA PRO A 49 12.32 -2.05 8.62
C PRO A 49 10.96 -1.43 8.27
N VAL A 50 11.01 -0.24 7.70
CA VAL A 50 9.82 0.52 7.32
C VAL A 50 9.60 0.39 5.82
N MET A 51 8.38 0.03 5.44
CA MET A 51 7.88 0.10 4.08
C MET A 51 7.07 1.38 3.91
N LEU A 52 7.47 2.23 2.97
CA LEU A 52 6.77 3.49 2.69
C LEU A 52 6.11 3.43 1.31
N VAL A 53 4.79 3.58 1.30
CA VAL A 53 3.93 3.56 0.11
C VAL A 53 3.24 4.91 -0.11
N GLU A 54 2.54 5.08 -1.23
CA GLU A 54 1.83 6.31 -1.54
C GLU A 54 0.50 6.41 -0.79
N SER A 55 -0.30 5.35 -0.81
CA SER A 55 -1.69 5.34 -0.32
C SER A 55 -1.85 4.69 1.05
N GLU A 56 -2.71 5.26 1.88
CA GLU A 56 -3.09 4.71 3.19
C GLU A 56 -3.76 3.32 3.03
N LYS A 57 -4.60 3.15 1.99
CA LYS A 57 -5.21 1.86 1.63
C LYS A 57 -4.12 0.79 1.47
N THR A 58 -3.09 1.12 0.70
CA THR A 58 -1.98 0.21 0.42
C THR A 58 -1.24 -0.18 1.70
N ALA A 59 -0.94 0.78 2.58
CA ALA A 59 -0.30 0.51 3.86
C ALA A 59 -1.14 -0.44 4.75
N VAL A 60 -2.46 -0.22 4.82
CA VAL A 60 -3.38 -1.06 5.61
C VAL A 60 -3.44 -2.48 5.05
N VAL A 61 -3.61 -2.63 3.73
CA VAL A 61 -3.68 -3.94 3.07
C VAL A 61 -2.38 -4.70 3.25
N MET A 62 -1.25 -4.05 3.01
CA MET A 62 0.05 -4.69 3.06
C MET A 62 0.49 -5.08 4.48
N CYS A 63 0.06 -4.36 5.51
CA CYS A 63 0.36 -4.76 6.88
C CYS A 63 -0.33 -6.08 7.27
N HIS A 64 -1.40 -6.47 6.57
CA HIS A 64 -2.03 -7.78 6.72
C HIS A 64 -1.25 -8.89 6.01
N PHE A 65 -0.81 -8.64 4.76
CA PHE A 65 -0.09 -9.64 3.97
C PHE A 65 1.38 -9.82 4.38
N VAL A 66 2.02 -8.76 4.85
CA VAL A 66 3.46 -8.76 5.20
C VAL A 66 3.66 -8.05 6.54
N PRO A 67 3.26 -8.70 7.66
CA PRO A 67 3.21 -8.08 8.98
C PRO A 67 4.57 -7.81 9.63
N ASP A 68 5.65 -8.37 9.11
CA ASP A 68 7.01 -8.24 9.68
C ASP A 68 7.61 -6.84 9.48
N TYR A 69 6.95 -5.99 8.68
CA TYR A 69 7.37 -4.64 8.38
C TYR A 69 6.43 -3.60 8.97
N ILE A 70 6.93 -2.41 9.22
CA ILE A 70 6.09 -1.26 9.57
C ILE A 70 5.67 -0.57 8.27
N TRP A 71 4.37 -0.62 7.97
CA TRP A 71 3.82 -0.02 6.77
C TRP A 71 3.32 1.39 7.04
N LEU A 72 3.89 2.36 6.33
CA LEU A 72 3.54 3.78 6.40
C LEU A 72 3.13 4.28 5.02
N ALA A 73 2.35 5.37 4.98
CA ALA A 73 2.02 6.01 3.72
C ALA A 73 2.23 7.53 3.75
N THR A 74 2.54 8.09 2.57
CA THR A 74 2.72 9.53 2.39
C THR A 74 1.41 10.30 2.27
N GLY A 75 0.28 9.60 2.05
CA GLY A 75 -1.04 10.23 1.90
C GLY A 75 -1.29 10.77 0.49
N GLY A 76 -0.74 10.10 -0.52
CA GLY A 76 -0.94 10.41 -1.93
C GLY A 76 0.25 11.11 -2.60
N LYS A 77 0.11 11.36 -3.91
CA LYS A 77 1.18 11.84 -4.80
C LYS A 77 1.91 13.11 -4.32
N ASN A 78 1.19 14.01 -3.64
CA ASN A 78 1.69 15.27 -3.11
C ASN A 78 1.57 15.33 -1.57
N GLY A 79 1.48 14.19 -0.91
CA GLY A 79 1.28 14.08 0.51
C GLY A 79 2.52 14.42 1.35
N SER A 80 2.65 13.76 2.50
CA SER A 80 3.66 14.05 3.52
C SER A 80 5.11 13.68 3.12
N PHE A 81 5.46 13.71 1.83
CA PHE A 81 6.83 13.47 1.36
C PHE A 81 7.66 14.75 1.45
N ASN A 82 7.88 15.23 2.66
CA ASN A 82 8.67 16.41 2.96
C ASN A 82 9.58 16.16 4.18
N ARG A 83 10.61 16.98 4.34
CA ARG A 83 11.66 16.77 5.35
C ARG A 83 11.12 16.77 6.80
N GLU A 84 10.09 17.54 7.09
CA GLU A 84 9.48 17.59 8.42
C GLU A 84 8.77 16.28 8.75
N ALA A 85 7.88 15.82 7.89
CA ALA A 85 7.15 14.58 8.07
C ALA A 85 8.07 13.34 8.03
N LEU A 86 9.10 13.35 7.19
CA LEU A 86 10.06 12.25 7.07
C LEU A 86 11.06 12.17 8.24
N GLY A 87 11.16 13.20 9.05
CA GLY A 87 12.08 13.26 10.21
C GLY A 87 11.87 12.16 11.24
N VAL A 88 10.66 11.59 11.32
CA VAL A 88 10.31 10.45 12.19
C VAL A 88 10.98 9.13 11.78
N LEU A 89 11.53 9.07 10.57
CA LEU A 89 12.23 7.92 10.01
C LEU A 89 13.73 7.93 10.34
N ARG A 90 14.18 8.83 11.22
CA ARG A 90 15.58 8.94 11.61
C ARG A 90 16.13 7.60 12.10
N ASP A 91 17.31 7.27 11.59
CA ASP A 91 18.08 6.06 11.92
C ASP A 91 17.36 4.73 11.57
N ARG A 92 16.28 4.77 10.78
CA ARG A 92 15.55 3.60 10.30
C ARG A 92 16.08 3.07 8.97
N GLU A 93 15.84 1.79 8.72
CA GLU A 93 15.94 1.21 7.40
C GLU A 93 14.60 1.39 6.70
N VAL A 94 14.59 2.07 5.55
CA VAL A 94 13.38 2.44 4.83
C VAL A 94 13.43 1.88 3.40
N ILE A 95 12.37 1.18 3.03
CA ILE A 95 12.16 0.69 1.67
C ILE A 95 10.98 1.47 1.09
N LEU A 96 11.25 2.21 0.06
CA LEU A 96 10.24 2.95 -0.71
C LEU A 96 9.65 2.03 -1.76
N ILE A 97 8.32 1.92 -1.77
CA ILE A 97 7.60 1.09 -2.75
C ILE A 97 6.65 1.99 -3.54
N PRO A 98 7.15 2.59 -4.63
CA PRO A 98 6.34 3.44 -5.49
C PRO A 98 5.30 2.62 -6.27
N ASP A 99 4.17 3.26 -6.58
CA ASP A 99 3.20 2.75 -7.53
C ASP A 99 3.85 2.65 -8.92
N LEU A 100 3.31 1.83 -9.80
CA LEU A 100 3.80 1.69 -11.18
C LEU A 100 3.85 3.04 -11.90
N GLY A 101 4.99 3.30 -12.55
CA GLY A 101 5.27 4.56 -13.23
C GLY A 101 5.71 5.70 -12.30
N ALA A 102 5.86 5.46 -11.00
CA ALA A 102 6.31 6.48 -10.05
C ALA A 102 7.77 6.31 -9.60
N THR A 103 8.45 5.24 -10.01
CA THR A 103 9.75 4.83 -9.49
C THR A 103 10.82 5.94 -9.64
N GLU A 104 10.96 6.57 -10.80
CA GLU A 104 11.97 7.62 -11.00
C GLU A 104 11.70 8.84 -10.12
N ARG A 105 10.44 9.27 -10.03
CA ARG A 105 10.05 10.37 -9.14
C ARG A 105 10.38 10.07 -7.68
N TRP A 106 10.21 8.82 -7.25
CA TRP A 106 10.53 8.42 -5.89
C TRP A 106 12.03 8.29 -5.65
N ARG A 107 12.82 7.92 -6.67
CA ARG A 107 14.29 7.98 -6.63
C ARG A 107 14.78 9.41 -6.42
N GLU A 108 14.25 10.36 -7.17
CA GLU A 108 14.57 11.78 -6.97
C GLU A 108 14.23 12.24 -5.53
N LYS A 109 13.04 11.89 -5.05
CA LYS A 109 12.60 12.25 -3.69
C LYS A 109 13.39 11.54 -2.58
N SER A 110 13.95 10.36 -2.86
CA SER A 110 14.68 9.57 -1.85
C SER A 110 15.91 10.30 -1.29
N PHE A 111 16.46 11.26 -2.01
CA PHE A 111 17.54 12.12 -1.50
C PHE A 111 17.16 12.88 -0.22
N LEU A 112 15.88 13.16 -0.01
CA LEU A 112 15.39 13.78 1.23
C LEU A 112 15.57 12.89 2.46
N LEU A 113 15.71 11.58 2.26
CA LEU A 113 15.88 10.57 3.31
C LEU A 113 17.33 10.18 3.54
N ALA A 114 18.24 10.51 2.63
CA ALA A 114 19.62 10.03 2.64
C ALA A 114 20.41 10.43 3.89
N ASP A 115 20.14 11.62 4.44
CA ASP A 115 20.75 12.16 5.65
C ASP A 115 19.88 11.97 6.91
N ILE A 116 18.71 11.36 6.77
CA ILE A 116 17.78 11.10 7.86
C ILE A 116 17.83 9.64 8.28
N CYS A 117 17.75 8.73 7.30
CA CYS A 117 17.63 7.29 7.53
C CYS A 117 19.00 6.60 7.60
N LYS A 118 19.04 5.48 8.32
CA LYS A 118 20.21 4.59 8.33
C LYS A 118 20.46 3.98 6.95
N ARG A 119 19.39 3.61 6.24
CA ARG A 119 19.43 3.05 4.90
C ARG A 119 18.13 3.37 4.16
N VAL A 120 18.24 3.72 2.89
CA VAL A 120 17.09 3.92 2.00
C VAL A 120 17.26 3.09 0.75
N VAL A 121 16.22 2.37 0.36
CA VAL A 121 16.16 1.60 -0.88
C VAL A 121 14.87 1.98 -1.60
N VAL A 122 14.95 2.27 -2.89
CA VAL A 122 13.77 2.42 -3.76
C VAL A 122 13.58 1.12 -4.51
N SER A 123 12.46 0.45 -4.25
CA SER A 123 12.12 -0.81 -4.92
C SER A 123 11.64 -0.53 -6.34
N ASP A 124 12.21 -1.27 -7.29
CA ASP A 124 11.75 -1.35 -8.68
C ASP A 124 10.98 -2.65 -8.97
N MET A 125 10.62 -3.38 -7.91
CA MET A 125 10.03 -4.71 -8.00
C MET A 125 8.76 -4.69 -8.88
N LEU A 126 7.86 -3.74 -8.66
CA LEU A 126 6.63 -3.65 -9.44
C LEU A 126 6.93 -3.39 -10.92
N GLU A 127 7.90 -2.51 -11.22
CA GLU A 127 8.31 -2.24 -12.60
C GLU A 127 8.84 -3.50 -13.30
N ARG A 128 9.57 -4.35 -12.60
CA ARG A 128 10.13 -5.58 -13.18
C ARG A 128 9.10 -6.68 -13.37
N LEU A 129 8.07 -6.75 -12.52
CA LEU A 129 7.08 -7.82 -12.51
C LEU A 129 5.82 -7.50 -13.32
N ALA A 130 5.53 -6.23 -13.56
CA ALA A 130 4.29 -5.79 -14.18
C ALA A 130 4.20 -6.14 -15.66
N THR A 131 3.01 -6.53 -16.08
CA THR A 131 2.61 -6.58 -17.49
C THR A 131 2.33 -5.17 -18.03
N ASP A 132 2.28 -5.00 -19.34
CA ASP A 132 1.96 -3.70 -19.98
C ASP A 132 0.56 -3.21 -19.59
N GLU A 133 -0.40 -4.12 -19.44
CA GLU A 133 -1.75 -3.78 -18.95
C GLU A 133 -1.71 -3.24 -17.52
N GLN A 134 -0.97 -3.89 -16.63
CA GLN A 134 -0.81 -3.45 -15.23
C GLN A 134 -0.11 -2.09 -15.16
N ARG A 135 0.89 -1.84 -16.01
CA ARG A 135 1.57 -0.54 -16.13
C ARG A 135 0.61 0.57 -16.55
N SER A 136 -0.22 0.31 -17.57
CA SER A 136 -1.18 1.30 -18.06
C SER A 136 -2.22 1.70 -17.01
N ARG A 137 -2.50 0.81 -16.05
CA ARG A 137 -3.43 1.03 -14.94
C ARG A 137 -2.78 1.70 -13.73
N GLY A 138 -1.45 1.76 -13.66
CA GLY A 138 -0.72 2.36 -12.54
C GLY A 138 -1.00 1.67 -11.20
N LEU A 139 -0.93 0.33 -11.18
CA LEU A 139 -1.26 -0.47 -10.00
C LEU A 139 -0.24 -0.24 -8.88
N ASP A 140 -0.70 -0.37 -7.63
CA ASP A 140 0.13 -0.38 -6.43
C ASP A 140 0.45 -1.82 -5.97
N ILE A 141 1.30 -1.96 -4.96
CA ILE A 141 1.68 -3.29 -4.45
C ILE A 141 0.48 -4.06 -3.87
N ALA A 142 -0.48 -3.38 -3.24
CA ALA A 142 -1.66 -4.05 -2.72
C ALA A 142 -2.52 -4.64 -3.84
N ASP A 143 -2.62 -3.96 -4.97
CA ASP A 143 -3.34 -4.47 -6.14
C ASP A 143 -2.69 -5.77 -6.65
N PHE A 144 -1.36 -5.87 -6.63
CA PHE A 144 -0.64 -7.10 -6.97
C PHE A 144 -0.99 -8.23 -6.01
N PHE A 145 -0.93 -8.00 -4.70
CA PHE A 145 -1.24 -9.01 -3.70
C PHE A 145 -2.72 -9.44 -3.74
N LEU A 146 -3.63 -8.51 -3.96
CA LEU A 146 -5.06 -8.79 -4.07
C LEU A 146 -5.43 -9.53 -5.37
N THR A 147 -4.62 -9.42 -6.43
CA THR A 147 -4.85 -10.13 -7.70
C THR A 147 -4.19 -11.50 -7.74
N VAL A 148 -3.22 -11.79 -6.86
CA VAL A 148 -2.66 -13.14 -6.73
C VAL A 148 -3.72 -14.04 -6.13
N PRO A 149 -4.14 -15.12 -6.81
CA PRO A 149 -5.12 -16.03 -6.25
C PRO A 149 -4.56 -16.71 -5.00
N THR A 150 -5.36 -16.75 -3.94
CA THR A 150 -5.01 -17.50 -2.73
C THR A 150 -4.89 -19.00 -3.05
N GLN A 151 -4.16 -19.74 -2.21
CA GLN A 151 -4.07 -21.20 -2.35
C GLN A 151 -5.45 -21.87 -2.44
N ARG A 152 -6.41 -21.36 -1.64
CA ARG A 152 -7.81 -21.82 -1.69
C ARG A 152 -8.48 -21.55 -3.04
N GLN A 153 -8.24 -20.38 -3.63
CA GLN A 153 -8.76 -20.05 -4.96
C GLN A 153 -8.10 -20.89 -6.05
N ILE A 154 -6.79 -21.15 -5.93
CA ILE A 154 -6.06 -22.04 -6.84
C ILE A 154 -6.64 -23.45 -6.75
N LEU A 155 -6.83 -23.99 -5.55
CA LEU A 155 -7.44 -25.31 -5.34
C LEU A 155 -8.85 -25.37 -5.95
N GLN A 156 -9.69 -24.38 -5.71
CA GLN A 156 -11.02 -24.31 -6.32
C GLN A 156 -10.97 -24.29 -7.85
N GLN A 157 -10.00 -23.59 -8.46
CA GLN A 157 -9.81 -23.62 -9.91
C GLN A 157 -9.36 -25.00 -10.41
N MET A 158 -8.49 -25.68 -9.67
CA MET A 158 -8.06 -27.04 -9.98
C MET A 158 -9.23 -28.03 -9.92
N ILE A 159 -10.06 -27.94 -8.88
CA ILE A 159 -11.27 -28.78 -8.73
C ILE A 159 -12.25 -28.53 -9.87
N ARG A 160 -12.47 -27.28 -10.28
CA ARG A 160 -13.32 -26.95 -11.43
C ARG A 160 -12.82 -27.58 -12.74
N ARG A 161 -11.49 -27.65 -12.93
CA ARG A 161 -10.85 -28.29 -14.10
C ARG A 161 -10.86 -29.81 -14.02
N ASN A 162 -10.75 -30.36 -12.82
CA ASN A 162 -10.74 -31.79 -12.57
C ASN A 162 -11.57 -32.12 -11.30
N PRO A 163 -12.88 -32.39 -11.45
CA PRO A 163 -13.76 -32.70 -10.32
C PRO A 163 -13.34 -33.91 -9.46
N ALA A 164 -12.52 -34.82 -10.03
CA ALA A 164 -12.01 -35.97 -9.27
C ALA A 164 -11.09 -35.56 -8.10
N LEU A 165 -10.51 -34.34 -8.14
CA LEU A 165 -9.74 -33.79 -7.01
C LEU A 165 -10.60 -33.60 -5.76
N GLN A 166 -11.88 -33.21 -5.92
CA GLN A 166 -12.78 -33.06 -4.76
C GLN A 166 -13.03 -34.43 -4.10
N LEU A 167 -13.23 -35.49 -4.91
CA LEU A 167 -13.41 -36.84 -4.38
C LEU A 167 -12.20 -37.32 -3.58
N LEU A 168 -10.99 -37.02 -4.07
CA LEU A 168 -9.75 -37.37 -3.34
C LEU A 168 -9.61 -36.60 -2.04
N ILE A 169 -9.96 -35.31 -2.02
CA ILE A 169 -9.95 -34.49 -0.82
C ILE A 169 -10.89 -35.06 0.22
N ASP A 170 -12.11 -35.39 -0.19
CA ASP A 170 -13.15 -35.92 0.69
C ASP A 170 -12.81 -37.34 1.21
N GLU A 171 -12.31 -38.22 0.33
CA GLU A 171 -11.94 -39.61 0.69
C GLU A 171 -10.71 -39.68 1.61
N LEU A 172 -9.76 -38.77 1.46
CA LEU A 172 -8.52 -38.77 2.21
C LEU A 172 -8.52 -37.77 3.37
N ASP A 173 -9.64 -37.07 3.61
CA ASP A 173 -9.80 -36.02 4.65
C ASP A 173 -8.64 -35.00 4.60
N LEU A 174 -8.35 -34.50 3.39
CA LEU A 174 -7.25 -33.57 3.17
C LEU A 174 -7.63 -32.14 3.53
N GLU A 175 -6.79 -31.50 4.30
CA GLU A 175 -6.92 -30.09 4.65
C GLU A 175 -5.88 -29.24 3.91
N LEU A 176 -6.27 -28.02 3.54
CA LEU A 176 -5.34 -27.02 3.00
C LEU A 176 -4.48 -26.48 4.15
N VAL A 177 -3.18 -26.70 4.06
CA VAL A 177 -2.22 -26.11 5.02
C VAL A 177 -1.93 -24.69 4.54
N GLU A 178 -2.32 -23.69 5.34
CA GLU A 178 -2.04 -22.26 5.10
C GLU A 178 -0.62 -21.87 5.53
#